data_11a340abbdb6084fd3829733e2ee8b91
#
_entry.id   11a340abbdb6084fd3829733e2ee8b91
#
_cell.length_a   1.000
_cell.length_b   1.000
_cell.length_c   1.000
_cell.angle_alpha   90.00
_cell.angle_beta   90.00
_cell.angle_gamma   90.00
#
_symmetry.space_group_name_H-M   'P 1'
#
loop_
_entity.id
_entity.type
_entity.pdbx_description
1 polymer ?
#
loop_
_entity_poly.entity_id
_entity_poly.type
_entity_poly.pdbx_seq_one_letter_code
_entity_poly.pdbx_strand_id
1 'polypeptide(L)'
;MQATPFPIPAGGFEPQKDGAIMATVPGEHDKEESVDPVQSLLEAFSGVPDPRKARGIRFPLAAILALCVVAFICGKQNLTQVMRFGGDHRRLLKALGFRRKKTPSVPTLSRVLGGVKPRDLQRAFGVWFGGLVDSGRKRQLCNRAAVDGKTSRSCGVHVLNVFLHDVEQVVWQVPVEEKANEISAFKQSLDELLEAYPFLQIVTGDAMFAGAPLCGKLIERGRHYLFQIKEDQKHLHEKMELIFAGKLAREAQESALTGEKKRLRTGARGVGG
;
A
#
# COMPACT_ATOMS: atom_id res chain seq x y z
N MET A 1 18.44 27.42 22.90
CA MET A 1 18.17 26.27 23.80
C MET A 1 18.44 25.00 23.04
N GLN A 2 19.55 24.33 23.34
CA GLN A 2 19.98 23.09 22.67
C GLN A 2 19.29 21.91 23.34
N ALA A 3 18.64 21.06 22.54
CA ALA A 3 18.03 19.83 23.02
C ALA A 3 19.10 18.75 23.21
N THR A 4 19.17 18.19 24.41
CA THR A 4 20.05 17.08 24.78
C THR A 4 19.50 15.76 24.26
N PRO A 5 20.33 14.87 23.68
CA PRO A 5 19.86 13.56 23.22
C PRO A 5 19.72 12.56 24.38
N PHE A 6 18.69 11.72 24.32
CA PHE A 6 18.44 10.62 25.23
C PHE A 6 19.53 9.54 25.12
N PRO A 7 19.99 8.91 26.21
CA PRO A 7 20.98 7.84 26.17
C PRO A 7 20.35 6.52 25.79
N ILE A 8 20.98 5.83 24.82
CA ILE A 8 20.69 4.46 24.44
C ILE A 8 21.42 3.52 25.41
N PRO A 9 20.76 2.54 26.06
CA PRO A 9 21.45 1.56 26.88
C PRO A 9 22.22 0.57 26.01
N ALA A 10 23.54 0.47 26.27
CA ALA A 10 24.39 -0.58 25.71
C ALA A 10 24.11 -1.91 26.43
N GLY A 11 23.35 -2.80 25.79
CA GLY A 11 23.21 -4.19 26.16
C GLY A 11 23.93 -5.06 25.14
N GLY A 12 25.11 -5.55 25.53
CA GLY A 12 25.88 -6.51 24.71
C GLY A 12 25.15 -7.85 24.57
N PHE A 13 24.98 -8.30 23.35
CA PHE A 13 24.47 -9.62 23.03
C PHE A 13 25.68 -10.53 22.80
N GLU A 14 25.96 -11.46 23.76
CA GLU A 14 26.92 -12.53 23.55
C GLU A 14 26.28 -13.66 22.76
N PRO A 15 26.95 -14.22 21.74
CA PRO A 15 26.45 -15.40 21.03
C PRO A 15 26.72 -16.67 21.80
N GLN A 16 25.67 -17.37 22.20
CA GLN A 16 25.75 -18.72 22.73
C GLN A 16 26.08 -19.70 21.60
N LYS A 17 27.20 -20.40 21.75
CA LYS A 17 27.60 -21.55 20.94
C LYS A 17 26.93 -22.81 21.47
N ASP A 18 26.69 -23.74 20.56
CA ASP A 18 26.45 -25.17 20.70
C ASP A 18 24.99 -25.64 20.68
N GLY A 19 24.75 -26.47 19.64
CA GLY A 19 23.57 -27.33 19.54
C GLY A 19 23.08 -27.52 18.10
N ALA A 20 23.84 -28.24 17.27
CA ALA A 20 23.37 -28.73 15.97
C ALA A 20 22.23 -29.74 16.18
N ILE A 21 21.00 -29.33 15.94
CA ILE A 21 19.88 -30.24 15.70
C ILE A 21 19.61 -30.22 14.19
N MET A 22 20.10 -31.24 13.51
CA MET A 22 19.68 -31.57 12.15
C MET A 22 18.21 -32.01 12.22
N ALA A 23 17.29 -31.11 11.98
CA ALA A 23 15.93 -31.45 11.62
C ALA A 23 15.87 -31.62 10.10
N THR A 24 15.79 -32.87 9.67
CA THR A 24 15.45 -33.29 8.32
C THR A 24 14.06 -32.72 8.00
N VAL A 25 14.00 -31.69 7.17
CA VAL A 25 12.76 -31.17 6.61
C VAL A 25 12.38 -32.11 5.46
N PRO A 26 11.19 -32.75 5.48
CA PRO A 26 10.68 -33.47 4.33
C PRO A 26 10.45 -32.47 3.21
N GLY A 27 11.15 -32.68 2.09
CA GLY A 27 10.91 -31.91 0.87
C GLY A 27 9.59 -32.34 0.24
N GLU A 28 8.55 -31.55 0.46
CA GLU A 28 7.46 -31.42 -0.49
C GLU A 28 7.62 -30.04 -1.12
N HIS A 29 8.30 -30.00 -2.23
CA HIS A 29 8.19 -28.93 -3.19
C HIS A 29 6.79 -29.06 -3.82
N ASP A 30 5.80 -28.42 -3.20
CA ASP A 30 4.64 -27.97 -3.91
C ASP A 30 5.18 -27.06 -5.03
N LYS A 31 5.06 -27.54 -6.26
CA LYS A 31 5.25 -26.74 -7.46
C LYS A 31 4.11 -25.72 -7.46
N GLU A 32 4.27 -24.60 -6.72
CA GLU A 32 3.53 -23.40 -7.02
C GLU A 32 3.76 -23.13 -8.52
N GLU A 33 2.72 -23.25 -9.32
CA GLU A 33 2.71 -22.82 -10.70
C GLU A 33 3.12 -21.35 -10.70
N SER A 34 4.38 -21.10 -11.03
CA SER A 34 4.89 -19.73 -11.10
C SER A 34 4.22 -19.05 -12.27
N VAL A 35 3.14 -18.31 -11.98
CA VAL A 35 2.43 -17.50 -12.97
C VAL A 35 3.43 -16.54 -13.60
N ASP A 36 3.60 -16.61 -14.92
CA ASP A 36 4.47 -15.69 -15.65
C ASP A 36 3.99 -14.24 -15.40
N PRO A 37 4.79 -13.37 -14.76
CA PRO A 37 4.37 -12.01 -14.42
C PRO A 37 3.95 -11.19 -15.65
N VAL A 38 4.49 -11.48 -16.82
CA VAL A 38 4.14 -10.82 -18.09
C VAL A 38 2.77 -11.26 -18.55
N GLN A 39 2.48 -12.55 -18.45
CA GLN A 39 1.17 -13.09 -18.82
C GLN A 39 0.08 -12.59 -17.88
N SER A 40 0.32 -12.60 -16.57
CA SER A 40 -0.62 -12.09 -15.58
C SER A 40 -0.92 -10.58 -15.76
N LEU A 41 0.08 -9.79 -16.16
CA LEU A 41 -0.10 -8.36 -16.49
C LEU A 41 -0.96 -8.17 -17.75
N LEU A 42 -0.77 -8.99 -18.77
CA LEU A 42 -1.59 -8.95 -20.00
C LEU A 42 -3.05 -9.31 -19.71
N GLU A 43 -3.27 -10.33 -18.87
CA GLU A 43 -4.60 -10.75 -18.44
C GLU A 43 -5.31 -9.64 -17.68
N ALA A 44 -4.64 -9.00 -16.73
CA ALA A 44 -5.18 -7.86 -15.99
C ALA A 44 -5.60 -6.71 -16.91
N PHE A 45 -4.78 -6.37 -17.91
CA PHE A 45 -5.10 -5.30 -18.85
C PHE A 45 -6.07 -5.70 -19.95
N SER A 46 -6.36 -6.98 -20.14
CA SER A 46 -7.36 -7.43 -21.11
C SER A 46 -8.77 -6.95 -20.76
N GLY A 47 -9.04 -6.71 -19.47
CA GLY A 47 -10.30 -6.16 -18.97
C GLY A 47 -10.45 -4.65 -19.12
N VAL A 48 -9.39 -3.91 -19.52
CA VAL A 48 -9.47 -2.45 -19.72
C VAL A 48 -10.21 -2.14 -21.03
N PRO A 49 -11.29 -1.35 -21.00
CA PRO A 49 -12.03 -0.97 -22.20
C PRO A 49 -11.16 -0.23 -23.21
N ASP A 50 -11.12 -0.69 -24.46
CA ASP A 50 -10.38 -0.02 -25.52
C ASP A 50 -11.17 1.20 -26.02
N PRO A 51 -10.66 2.42 -25.87
CA PRO A 51 -11.36 3.64 -26.29
C PRO A 51 -11.39 3.81 -27.82
N ARG A 52 -10.65 2.99 -28.55
CA ARG A 52 -10.50 3.11 -30.00
C ARG A 52 -11.65 2.38 -30.73
N LYS A 53 -12.03 2.92 -31.88
CA LYS A 53 -12.93 2.21 -32.81
C LYS A 53 -12.22 0.96 -33.35
N ALA A 54 -12.94 -0.14 -33.52
CA ALA A 54 -12.40 -1.43 -33.97
C ALA A 54 -11.62 -1.34 -35.30
N ARG A 55 -12.06 -0.44 -36.21
CA ARG A 55 -11.38 -0.21 -37.48
C ARG A 55 -10.02 0.44 -37.28
N GLY A 56 -8.94 -0.23 -37.71
CA GLY A 56 -7.58 0.31 -37.67
C GLY A 56 -6.76 0.01 -36.42
N ILE A 57 -7.27 -0.81 -35.49
CA ILE A 57 -6.50 -1.30 -34.34
C ILE A 57 -5.36 -2.21 -34.84
N ARG A 58 -4.13 -1.70 -34.81
CA ARG A 58 -2.91 -2.42 -35.21
C ARG A 58 -2.21 -3.13 -34.05
N PHE A 59 -2.42 -2.64 -32.85
CA PHE A 59 -1.75 -3.06 -31.62
C PHE A 59 -2.80 -3.29 -30.53
N PRO A 60 -2.83 -4.46 -29.86
CA PRO A 60 -3.74 -4.70 -28.75
C PRO A 60 -3.53 -3.68 -27.61
N LEU A 61 -4.62 -3.23 -26.97
CA LEU A 61 -4.51 -2.26 -25.87
C LEU A 61 -3.72 -2.84 -24.70
N ALA A 62 -4.03 -4.07 -24.28
CA ALA A 62 -3.32 -4.74 -23.21
C ALA A 62 -1.80 -4.80 -23.45
N ALA A 63 -1.38 -5.12 -24.68
CA ALA A 63 0.03 -5.14 -25.06
C ALA A 63 0.70 -3.75 -24.94
N ILE A 64 0.00 -2.69 -25.33
CA ILE A 64 0.51 -1.31 -25.19
C ILE A 64 0.66 -0.95 -23.72
N LEU A 65 -0.35 -1.22 -22.90
CA LEU A 65 -0.33 -0.91 -21.47
C LEU A 65 0.78 -1.69 -20.76
N ALA A 66 0.88 -2.99 -21.02
CA ALA A 66 1.93 -3.83 -20.47
C ALA A 66 3.34 -3.39 -20.89
N LEU A 67 3.54 -3.00 -22.16
CA LEU A 67 4.82 -2.43 -22.61
C LEU A 67 5.18 -1.15 -21.84
N CYS A 68 4.22 -0.27 -21.60
CA CYS A 68 4.45 0.96 -20.84
C CYS A 68 4.86 0.63 -19.40
N VAL A 69 4.14 -0.28 -18.72
CA VAL A 69 4.44 -0.67 -17.35
C VAL A 69 5.82 -1.28 -17.24
N VAL A 70 6.15 -2.27 -18.08
CA VAL A 70 7.48 -2.91 -18.07
C VAL A 70 8.58 -1.90 -18.35
N ALA A 71 8.38 -1.00 -19.32
CA ALA A 71 9.36 0.03 -19.63
C ALA A 71 9.55 1.00 -18.45
N PHE A 72 8.50 1.43 -17.77
CA PHE A 72 8.59 2.31 -16.60
C PHE A 72 9.28 1.62 -15.42
N ILE A 73 8.98 0.35 -15.15
CA ILE A 73 9.69 -0.48 -14.16
C ILE A 73 11.19 -0.55 -14.50
N CYS A 74 11.53 -0.63 -15.80
CA CYS A 74 12.92 -0.58 -16.28
C CYS A 74 13.51 0.86 -16.34
N GLY A 75 12.93 1.83 -15.64
CA GLY A 75 13.45 3.20 -15.49
C GLY A 75 13.23 4.11 -16.72
N LYS A 76 12.35 3.76 -17.65
CA LYS A 76 11.99 4.65 -18.75
C LYS A 76 11.01 5.70 -18.25
N GLN A 77 11.19 6.98 -18.66
CA GLN A 77 10.47 8.11 -18.09
C GLN A 77 9.48 8.79 -19.05
N ASN A 78 9.54 8.46 -20.34
CA ASN A 78 8.70 9.08 -21.36
C ASN A 78 8.39 8.12 -22.52
N LEU A 79 7.39 8.47 -23.33
CA LEU A 79 6.90 7.63 -24.42
C LEU A 79 7.94 7.38 -25.52
N THR A 80 8.89 8.30 -25.73
CA THR A 80 9.99 8.11 -26.69
C THR A 80 10.90 6.99 -26.21
N GLN A 81 11.22 6.97 -24.92
CA GLN A 81 12.03 5.91 -24.32
C GLN A 81 11.27 4.56 -24.29
N VAL A 82 9.95 4.56 -24.02
CA VAL A 82 9.09 3.36 -24.10
C VAL A 82 9.13 2.77 -25.52
N MET A 83 8.96 3.62 -26.56
CA MET A 83 9.01 3.19 -27.95
C MET A 83 10.37 2.55 -28.30
N ARG A 84 11.48 3.19 -27.93
CA ARG A 84 12.84 2.68 -28.17
C ARG A 84 13.07 1.37 -27.41
N PHE A 85 12.72 1.34 -26.12
CA PHE A 85 12.83 0.14 -25.27
C PHE A 85 12.14 -1.07 -25.91
N GLY A 86 10.91 -0.92 -26.39
CA GLY A 86 10.22 -1.99 -27.10
C GLY A 86 10.91 -2.40 -28.40
N GLY A 87 11.45 -1.43 -29.19
CA GLY A 87 12.22 -1.68 -30.40
C GLY A 87 13.47 -2.53 -30.17
N ASP A 88 14.15 -2.28 -29.03
CA ASP A 88 15.39 -2.98 -28.65
C ASP A 88 15.11 -4.37 -28.08
N HIS A 89 13.89 -4.60 -27.50
CA HIS A 89 13.50 -5.86 -26.83
C HIS A 89 12.47 -6.66 -27.63
N ARG A 90 12.84 -7.12 -28.83
CA ARG A 90 11.91 -7.85 -29.75
C ARG A 90 11.30 -9.13 -29.16
N ARG A 91 12.01 -9.82 -28.26
CA ARG A 91 11.48 -11.01 -27.56
C ARG A 91 10.34 -10.61 -26.61
N LEU A 92 10.51 -9.51 -25.88
CA LEU A 92 9.48 -8.94 -25.03
C LEU A 92 8.23 -8.53 -25.85
N LEU A 93 8.41 -7.85 -27.00
CA LEU A 93 7.27 -7.52 -27.85
C LEU A 93 6.46 -8.75 -28.30
N LYS A 94 7.16 -9.85 -28.59
CA LYS A 94 6.49 -11.12 -28.93
C LYS A 94 5.73 -11.69 -27.74
N ALA A 95 6.32 -11.70 -26.55
CA ALA A 95 5.69 -12.18 -25.31
C ALA A 95 4.46 -11.32 -24.95
N LEU A 96 4.53 -10.00 -25.18
CA LEU A 96 3.42 -9.06 -25.00
C LEU A 96 2.32 -9.16 -26.09
N GLY A 97 2.44 -10.06 -27.05
CA GLY A 97 1.41 -10.27 -28.07
C GLY A 97 1.41 -9.26 -29.22
N PHE A 98 2.50 -8.51 -29.44
CA PHE A 98 2.63 -7.69 -30.63
C PHE A 98 2.82 -8.55 -31.87
N ARG A 99 1.81 -8.59 -32.75
CA ARG A 99 1.84 -9.38 -34.00
C ARG A 99 2.93 -8.93 -34.97
N ARG A 100 3.27 -7.64 -34.95
CA ARG A 100 4.33 -7.06 -35.76
C ARG A 100 5.53 -6.78 -34.85
N LYS A 101 6.74 -7.12 -35.28
CA LYS A 101 8.00 -6.85 -34.55
C LYS A 101 8.34 -5.36 -34.50
N LYS A 102 7.33 -4.49 -34.42
CA LYS A 102 7.44 -3.02 -34.39
C LYS A 102 6.63 -2.49 -33.22
N THR A 103 7.22 -1.53 -32.50
CA THR A 103 6.54 -0.76 -31.48
C THR A 103 5.57 0.26 -32.08
N PRO A 104 4.50 0.63 -31.37
CA PRO A 104 3.71 1.80 -31.72
C PRO A 104 4.57 3.06 -31.74
N SER A 105 4.29 3.99 -32.66
CA SER A 105 4.93 5.30 -32.67
C SER A 105 4.50 6.12 -31.46
N VAL A 106 5.33 7.11 -31.05
CA VAL A 106 5.04 8.01 -29.93
C VAL A 106 3.66 8.68 -30.06
N PRO A 107 3.25 9.23 -31.23
CA PRO A 107 1.90 9.77 -31.39
C PRO A 107 0.79 8.73 -31.20
N THR A 108 1.06 7.46 -31.57
CA THR A 108 0.10 6.37 -31.33
C THR A 108 -0.02 6.05 -29.85
N LEU A 109 1.11 5.92 -29.14
CA LEU A 109 1.13 5.71 -27.69
C LEU A 109 0.38 6.84 -26.98
N SER A 110 0.70 8.08 -27.27
CA SER A 110 0.08 9.25 -26.66
C SER A 110 -1.45 9.27 -26.86
N ARG A 111 -1.90 9.03 -28.08
CA ARG A 111 -3.34 9.02 -28.41
C ARG A 111 -4.07 7.88 -27.71
N VAL A 112 -3.47 6.69 -27.65
CA VAL A 112 -4.08 5.53 -27.00
C VAL A 112 -4.17 5.73 -25.51
N LEU A 113 -3.07 6.13 -24.87
CA LEU A 113 -3.03 6.38 -23.43
C LEU A 113 -3.95 7.54 -23.01
N GLY A 114 -4.00 8.61 -23.79
CA GLY A 114 -4.90 9.74 -23.54
C GLY A 114 -6.40 9.40 -23.66
N GLY A 115 -6.74 8.31 -24.35
CA GLY A 115 -8.12 7.83 -24.44
C GLY A 115 -8.53 6.83 -23.37
N VAL A 116 -7.59 6.22 -22.65
CA VAL A 116 -7.88 5.26 -21.58
C VAL A 116 -8.33 6.04 -20.34
N LYS A 117 -9.43 5.57 -19.72
CA LYS A 117 -9.88 6.16 -18.45
C LYS A 117 -8.91 5.79 -17.34
N PRO A 118 -8.37 6.78 -16.59
CA PRO A 118 -7.41 6.52 -15.52
C PRO A 118 -7.91 5.50 -14.48
N ARG A 119 -9.19 5.56 -14.13
CA ARG A 119 -9.83 4.65 -13.17
C ARG A 119 -9.78 3.18 -13.62
N ASP A 120 -10.07 2.90 -14.90
CA ASP A 120 -10.06 1.53 -15.44
C ASP A 120 -8.63 0.96 -15.44
N LEU A 121 -7.66 1.79 -15.82
CA LEU A 121 -6.24 1.43 -15.79
C LEU A 121 -5.76 1.15 -14.36
N GLN A 122 -6.10 2.04 -13.43
CA GLN A 122 -5.71 1.92 -12.04
C GLN A 122 -6.29 0.65 -11.38
N ARG A 123 -7.58 0.36 -11.63
CA ARG A 123 -8.22 -0.85 -11.13
C ARG A 123 -7.52 -2.11 -11.65
N ALA A 124 -7.29 -2.20 -12.96
CA ALA A 124 -6.60 -3.35 -13.56
C ALA A 124 -5.19 -3.54 -13.02
N PHE A 125 -4.42 -2.45 -12.92
CA PHE A 125 -3.07 -2.47 -12.35
C PHE A 125 -3.09 -2.83 -10.85
N GLY A 126 -4.04 -2.26 -10.11
CA GLY A 126 -4.20 -2.51 -8.66
C GLY A 126 -4.48 -3.97 -8.35
N VAL A 127 -5.39 -4.61 -9.09
CA VAL A 127 -5.70 -6.04 -8.94
C VAL A 127 -4.47 -6.90 -9.25
N TRP A 128 -3.75 -6.60 -10.34
CA TRP A 128 -2.52 -7.32 -10.68
C TRP A 128 -1.42 -7.16 -9.62
N PHE A 129 -1.15 -5.91 -9.22
CA PHE A 129 -0.12 -5.63 -8.22
C PHE A 129 -0.49 -6.18 -6.85
N GLY A 130 -1.77 -6.07 -6.46
CA GLY A 130 -2.31 -6.65 -5.23
C GLY A 130 -2.12 -8.17 -5.18
N GLY A 131 -2.38 -8.86 -6.28
CA GLY A 131 -2.12 -10.30 -6.41
C GLY A 131 -0.63 -10.67 -6.25
N LEU A 132 0.27 -9.87 -6.84
CA LEU A 132 1.72 -10.08 -6.65
C LEU A 132 2.17 -9.87 -5.20
N VAL A 133 1.60 -8.88 -4.50
CA VAL A 133 1.90 -8.62 -3.08
C VAL A 133 1.34 -9.72 -2.20
N ASP A 134 0.11 -10.19 -2.48
CA ASP A 134 -0.57 -11.23 -1.70
C ASP A 134 0.09 -12.60 -1.86
N SER A 135 0.55 -12.96 -3.06
CA SER A 135 1.28 -14.19 -3.33
C SER A 135 2.71 -14.21 -2.77
N GLY A 136 3.28 -13.02 -2.50
CA GLY A 136 4.59 -12.91 -1.89
C GLY A 136 4.57 -13.20 -0.37
N ARG A 137 5.68 -13.73 0.18
CA ARG A 137 5.87 -13.97 1.63
C ARG A 137 5.66 -12.75 2.53
N LYS A 138 5.34 -11.59 1.97
CA LYS A 138 5.14 -10.31 2.66
C LYS A 138 3.70 -10.01 3.05
N ARG A 139 2.74 -10.92 2.82
CA ARG A 139 1.32 -10.72 3.13
C ARG A 139 1.05 -10.22 4.54
N GLN A 140 1.78 -10.73 5.54
CA GLN A 140 1.61 -10.32 6.94
C GLN A 140 2.11 -8.91 7.24
N LEU A 141 2.94 -8.32 6.36
CA LEU A 141 3.58 -7.02 6.55
C LEU A 141 2.86 -5.91 5.77
N CYS A 142 2.13 -6.24 4.70
CA CYS A 142 1.54 -5.25 3.78
C CYS A 142 0.13 -4.81 4.16
N ASN A 143 -0.21 -4.78 5.45
CA ASN A 143 -1.58 -4.48 5.90
C ASN A 143 -1.85 -3.01 6.23
N ARG A 144 -0.87 -2.12 6.05
CA ARG A 144 -0.94 -0.70 6.44
C ARG A 144 -0.73 0.22 5.25
N ALA A 145 -1.62 1.20 5.10
CA ALA A 145 -1.48 2.23 4.07
C ALA A 145 -1.63 3.63 4.66
N ALA A 146 -0.84 4.57 4.16
CA ALA A 146 -1.00 5.99 4.41
C ALA A 146 -1.77 6.65 3.27
N VAL A 147 -2.66 7.59 3.64
CA VAL A 147 -3.40 8.44 2.70
C VAL A 147 -2.91 9.86 2.83
N ASP A 148 -2.50 10.46 1.70
CA ASP A 148 -1.99 11.83 1.66
C ASP A 148 -2.29 12.49 0.31
N GLY A 149 -2.72 13.75 0.35
CA GLY A 149 -2.97 14.56 -0.85
C GLY A 149 -1.72 15.30 -1.30
N LYS A 150 -1.37 15.20 -2.59
CA LYS A 150 -0.25 15.92 -3.17
C LYS A 150 -0.62 16.61 -4.48
N THR A 151 -0.15 17.84 -4.63
CA THR A 151 -0.24 18.54 -5.91
C THR A 151 1.02 18.27 -6.72
N SER A 152 0.85 17.71 -7.92
CA SER A 152 1.96 17.52 -8.85
C SER A 152 2.48 18.87 -9.36
N ARG A 153 3.75 19.17 -9.12
CA ARG A 153 4.38 20.42 -9.56
C ARG A 153 4.48 20.54 -11.08
N SER A 154 4.52 19.42 -11.79
CA SER A 154 4.73 19.40 -13.24
C SER A 154 3.44 19.64 -14.03
N CYS A 155 2.29 19.26 -13.53
CA CYS A 155 1.00 19.37 -14.23
C CYS A 155 -0.10 20.09 -13.45
N GLY A 156 0.18 20.52 -12.22
CA GLY A 156 -0.81 21.21 -11.37
C GLY A 156 -1.96 20.33 -10.89
N VAL A 157 -1.96 19.04 -11.22
CA VAL A 157 -3.03 18.12 -10.82
C VAL A 157 -2.87 17.76 -9.34
N HIS A 158 -3.94 17.95 -8.58
CA HIS A 158 -4.01 17.48 -7.21
C HIS A 158 -4.46 16.00 -7.18
N VAL A 159 -3.70 15.16 -6.49
CA VAL A 159 -3.98 13.73 -6.38
C VAL A 159 -3.92 13.29 -4.93
N LEU A 160 -4.86 12.47 -4.54
CA LEU A 160 -4.81 11.72 -3.31
C LEU A 160 -4.03 10.42 -3.57
N ASN A 161 -3.01 10.17 -2.78
CA ASN A 161 -2.18 8.98 -2.88
C ASN A 161 -2.47 8.01 -1.73
N VAL A 162 -2.49 6.72 -2.04
CA VAL A 162 -2.46 5.66 -1.04
C VAL A 162 -1.11 4.95 -1.14
N PHE A 163 -0.36 5.01 -0.08
CA PHE A 163 1.01 4.51 0.02
C PHE A 163 1.05 3.30 0.96
N LEU A 164 1.49 2.15 0.46
CA LEU A 164 1.72 0.97 1.30
C LEU A 164 3.07 1.09 2.00
N HIS A 165 3.05 1.07 3.35
CA HIS A 165 4.24 1.28 4.17
C HIS A 165 5.32 0.22 3.94
N ASP A 166 4.92 -1.03 3.86
CA ASP A 166 5.86 -2.16 3.86
C ASP A 166 6.52 -2.43 2.50
N VAL A 167 5.94 -1.94 1.42
CA VAL A 167 6.52 -2.00 0.07
C VAL A 167 7.05 -0.66 -0.42
N GLU A 168 6.84 0.40 0.37
CA GLU A 168 7.30 1.77 0.09
C GLU A 168 6.85 2.30 -1.28
N GLN A 169 5.61 1.97 -1.68
CA GLN A 169 5.06 2.31 -2.99
C GLN A 169 3.69 2.98 -2.90
N VAL A 170 3.46 3.96 -3.76
CA VAL A 170 2.12 4.48 -4.03
C VAL A 170 1.38 3.47 -4.90
N VAL A 171 0.31 2.91 -4.37
CA VAL A 171 -0.44 1.82 -5.02
C VAL A 171 -1.80 2.27 -5.57
N TRP A 172 -2.30 3.42 -5.10
CA TRP A 172 -3.57 3.96 -5.54
C TRP A 172 -3.49 5.48 -5.62
N GLN A 173 -4.08 6.06 -6.66
CA GLN A 173 -4.13 7.51 -6.86
C GLN A 173 -5.53 7.93 -7.30
N VAL A 174 -6.07 8.94 -6.66
CA VAL A 174 -7.36 9.53 -7.03
C VAL A 174 -7.14 10.97 -7.42
N PRO A 175 -7.42 11.37 -8.66
CA PRO A 175 -7.44 12.78 -9.02
C PRO A 175 -8.52 13.51 -8.22
N VAL A 176 -8.18 14.67 -7.67
CA VAL A 176 -9.07 15.51 -6.89
C VAL A 176 -9.12 16.88 -7.53
N GLU A 177 -10.29 17.32 -7.94
CA GLU A 177 -10.45 18.62 -8.63
C GLU A 177 -10.14 19.79 -7.68
N GLU A 178 -10.56 19.68 -6.43
CA GLU A 178 -10.30 20.68 -5.39
C GLU A 178 -9.82 20.00 -4.11
N LYS A 179 -8.85 20.60 -3.43
CA LYS A 179 -8.27 20.08 -2.18
C LYS A 179 -9.32 19.80 -1.10
N ALA A 180 -10.39 20.57 -1.05
CA ALA A 180 -11.50 20.38 -0.12
C ALA A 180 -12.26 19.04 -0.31
N ASN A 181 -12.08 18.39 -1.47
CA ASN A 181 -12.79 17.17 -1.85
C ASN A 181 -12.01 15.87 -1.60
N GLU A 182 -10.82 15.92 -1.00
CA GLU A 182 -9.97 14.75 -0.75
C GLU A 182 -10.70 13.64 0.01
N ILE A 183 -11.40 13.98 1.09
CA ILE A 183 -12.16 13.03 1.92
C ILE A 183 -13.25 12.35 1.10
N SER A 184 -13.99 13.12 0.32
CA SER A 184 -15.07 12.61 -0.54
C SER A 184 -14.51 11.71 -1.63
N ALA A 185 -13.40 12.09 -2.27
CA ALA A 185 -12.74 11.32 -3.30
C ALA A 185 -12.22 9.98 -2.73
N PHE A 186 -11.59 10.02 -1.55
CA PHE A 186 -11.12 8.80 -0.89
C PHE A 186 -12.30 7.89 -0.51
N LYS A 187 -13.34 8.44 0.10
CA LYS A 187 -14.54 7.68 0.49
C LYS A 187 -15.21 6.99 -0.71
N GLN A 188 -15.25 7.63 -1.87
CA GLN A 188 -15.82 7.07 -3.10
C GLN A 188 -14.94 5.94 -3.68
N SER A 189 -13.62 6.06 -3.61
CA SER A 189 -12.68 5.07 -4.16
C SER A 189 -12.35 3.92 -3.19
N LEU A 190 -12.79 4.00 -1.92
CA LEU A 190 -12.41 3.05 -0.87
C LEU A 190 -12.80 1.61 -1.21
N ASP A 191 -13.98 1.39 -1.77
CA ASP A 191 -14.45 0.04 -2.09
C ASP A 191 -13.60 -0.61 -3.18
N GLU A 192 -13.23 0.14 -4.21
CA GLU A 192 -12.34 -0.33 -5.28
C GLU A 192 -10.90 -0.56 -4.77
N LEU A 193 -10.44 0.31 -3.88
CA LEU A 193 -9.14 0.12 -3.22
C LEU A 193 -9.11 -1.19 -2.42
N LEU A 194 -10.15 -1.48 -1.63
CA LEU A 194 -10.23 -2.69 -0.83
C LEU A 194 -10.46 -3.95 -1.66
N GLU A 195 -11.10 -3.84 -2.82
CA GLU A 195 -11.20 -4.92 -3.81
C GLU A 195 -9.83 -5.27 -4.40
N ALA A 196 -9.05 -4.24 -4.75
CA ALA A 196 -7.70 -4.42 -5.30
C ALA A 196 -6.67 -4.89 -4.25
N TYR A 197 -6.84 -4.47 -2.99
CA TYR A 197 -5.92 -4.75 -1.88
C TYR A 197 -6.69 -5.32 -0.68
N PRO A 198 -7.22 -6.55 -0.76
CA PRO A 198 -8.06 -7.14 0.29
C PRO A 198 -7.32 -7.36 1.61
N PHE A 199 -6.00 -7.47 1.58
CA PHE A 199 -5.14 -7.61 2.75
C PHE A 199 -4.93 -6.29 3.53
N LEU A 200 -5.32 -5.13 3.00
CA LEU A 200 -5.20 -3.85 3.67
C LEU A 200 -6.12 -3.82 4.90
N GLN A 201 -5.55 -3.64 6.09
CA GLN A 201 -6.29 -3.65 7.36
C GLN A 201 -6.32 -2.28 8.03
N ILE A 202 -5.24 -1.50 7.93
CA ILE A 202 -5.07 -0.26 8.65
C ILE A 202 -4.83 0.89 7.68
N VAL A 203 -5.63 1.95 7.80
CA VAL A 203 -5.45 3.20 7.06
C VAL A 203 -4.94 4.27 8.01
N THR A 204 -3.82 4.89 7.66
CA THR A 204 -3.26 6.05 8.40
C THR A 204 -3.38 7.31 7.56
N GLY A 205 -3.44 8.46 8.20
CA GLY A 205 -3.55 9.74 7.50
C GLY A 205 -3.50 10.93 8.44
N ASP A 206 -3.54 12.12 7.86
CA ASP A 206 -3.56 13.39 8.59
C ASP A 206 -4.93 13.62 9.27
N ALA A 207 -5.00 14.62 10.12
CA ALA A 207 -6.17 15.00 10.91
C ALA A 207 -7.41 15.30 10.07
N MET A 208 -7.25 15.76 8.84
CA MET A 208 -8.38 16.01 7.95
C MET A 208 -9.22 14.75 7.67
N PHE A 209 -8.62 13.55 7.74
CA PHE A 209 -9.32 12.28 7.52
C PHE A 209 -10.05 11.74 8.75
N ALA A 210 -9.85 12.35 9.93
CA ALA A 210 -10.48 11.91 11.20
C ALA A 210 -11.97 12.23 11.32
N GLY A 211 -12.67 12.41 10.19
CA GLY A 211 -14.11 12.67 10.16
C GLY A 211 -14.96 11.41 10.32
N ALA A 212 -16.04 11.50 11.11
CA ALA A 212 -16.93 10.38 11.40
C ALA A 212 -17.45 9.63 10.16
N PRO A 213 -17.79 10.28 9.02
CA PRO A 213 -18.30 9.57 7.84
C PRO A 213 -17.28 8.65 7.18
N LEU A 214 -16.00 8.99 7.21
CA LEU A 214 -14.93 8.13 6.67
C LEU A 214 -14.56 7.03 7.67
N CYS A 215 -14.39 7.38 8.94
CA CYS A 215 -14.11 6.43 10.01
C CYS A 215 -15.21 5.36 10.09
N GLY A 216 -16.50 5.75 10.02
CA GLY A 216 -17.62 4.83 9.99
C GLY A 216 -17.54 3.86 8.81
N LYS A 217 -17.28 4.37 7.59
CA LYS A 217 -17.15 3.54 6.40
C LYS A 217 -15.99 2.54 6.50
N LEU A 218 -14.85 2.92 7.07
CA LEU A 218 -13.72 2.01 7.31
C LEU A 218 -14.10 0.88 8.26
N ILE A 219 -14.76 1.20 9.38
CA ILE A 219 -15.24 0.21 10.36
C ILE A 219 -16.28 -0.73 9.75
N GLU A 220 -17.26 -0.21 8.99
CA GLU A 220 -18.25 -1.02 8.27
C GLU A 220 -17.61 -2.02 7.31
N ARG A 221 -16.43 -1.68 6.75
CA ARG A 221 -15.63 -2.57 5.89
C ARG A 221 -14.67 -3.47 6.68
N GLY A 222 -14.76 -3.51 8.00
CA GLY A 222 -13.88 -4.31 8.86
C GLY A 222 -12.43 -3.82 8.85
N ARG A 223 -12.21 -2.52 8.63
CA ARG A 223 -10.87 -1.93 8.60
C ARG A 223 -10.64 -1.04 9.80
N HIS A 224 -9.37 -0.91 10.19
CA HIS A 224 -8.94 -0.02 11.25
C HIS A 224 -8.37 1.27 10.66
N TYR A 225 -8.29 2.31 11.47
CA TYR A 225 -7.66 3.57 11.10
C TYR A 225 -6.84 4.13 12.24
N LEU A 226 -5.81 4.91 11.86
CA LEU A 226 -5.00 5.69 12.79
C LEU A 226 -4.78 7.07 12.17
N PHE A 227 -5.60 8.04 12.57
CA PHE A 227 -5.53 9.42 12.11
C PHE A 227 -5.03 10.34 13.20
N GLN A 228 -4.26 11.35 12.82
CA GLN A 228 -3.87 12.40 13.74
C GLN A 228 -5.09 13.20 14.18
N ILE A 229 -5.05 13.73 15.39
CA ILE A 229 -5.99 14.71 15.89
C ILE A 229 -5.22 15.97 16.18
N LYS A 230 -5.69 17.12 15.68
CA LYS A 230 -5.10 18.43 15.88
C LYS A 230 -5.95 19.29 16.78
N GLU A 231 -5.34 20.34 17.36
CA GLU A 231 -6.01 21.28 18.27
C GLU A 231 -7.18 22.05 17.63
N ASP A 232 -7.18 22.20 16.29
CA ASP A 232 -8.30 22.79 15.55
C ASP A 232 -9.57 21.94 15.61
N GLN A 233 -9.46 20.65 15.92
CA GLN A 233 -10.56 19.71 16.17
C GLN A 233 -10.94 19.66 17.66
N LYS A 234 -11.18 20.80 18.29
CA LYS A 234 -11.32 21.00 19.74
C LYS A 234 -12.12 19.92 20.45
N HIS A 235 -13.37 19.66 20.01
CA HIS A 235 -14.23 18.67 20.67
C HIS A 235 -13.70 17.24 20.61
N LEU A 236 -13.02 16.87 19.52
CA LEU A 236 -12.45 15.55 19.38
C LEU A 236 -11.19 15.43 20.23
N HIS A 237 -10.36 16.48 20.24
CA HIS A 237 -9.14 16.58 21.04
C HIS A 237 -9.45 16.48 22.54
N GLU A 238 -10.36 17.29 23.05
CA GLU A 238 -10.80 17.26 24.46
C GLU A 238 -11.35 15.87 24.88
N LYS A 239 -12.18 15.25 24.04
CA LYS A 239 -12.67 13.90 24.33
C LYS A 239 -11.57 12.87 24.39
N MET A 240 -10.59 12.95 23.49
CA MET A 240 -9.44 12.03 23.51
C MET A 240 -8.57 12.24 24.73
N GLU A 241 -8.29 13.47 25.11
CA GLU A 241 -7.56 13.77 26.36
C GLU A 241 -8.25 13.17 27.59
N LEU A 242 -9.58 13.33 27.73
CA LEU A 242 -10.34 12.74 28.82
C LEU A 242 -10.27 11.21 28.82
N ILE A 243 -10.35 10.56 27.65
CA ILE A 243 -10.26 9.11 27.52
C ILE A 243 -8.87 8.62 27.93
N PHE A 244 -7.81 9.27 27.45
CA PHE A 244 -6.45 8.90 27.79
C PHE A 244 -6.15 9.16 29.27
N ALA A 245 -6.55 10.27 29.83
CA ALA A 245 -6.41 10.54 31.26
C ALA A 245 -7.13 9.48 32.12
N GLY A 246 -8.35 9.10 31.75
CA GLY A 246 -9.09 8.03 32.42
C GLY A 246 -8.44 6.66 32.32
N LYS A 247 -7.86 6.29 31.17
CA LYS A 247 -7.12 5.04 31.00
C LYS A 247 -5.83 5.02 31.82
N LEU A 248 -5.04 6.08 31.79
CA LEU A 248 -3.81 6.19 32.58
C LEU A 248 -4.10 6.09 34.08
N ALA A 249 -5.18 6.71 34.55
CA ALA A 249 -5.61 6.59 35.95
C ALA A 249 -5.99 5.14 36.34
N ARG A 250 -6.70 4.40 35.45
CA ARG A 250 -7.05 2.98 35.68
C ARG A 250 -5.81 2.09 35.67
N GLU A 251 -4.92 2.24 34.71
CA GLU A 251 -3.66 1.49 34.63
C GLU A 251 -2.76 1.73 35.83
N ALA A 252 -2.69 2.98 36.31
CA ALA A 252 -1.97 3.30 37.54
C ALA A 252 -2.58 2.63 38.78
N GLN A 253 -3.91 2.60 38.89
CA GLN A 253 -4.61 1.89 39.99
C GLN A 253 -4.39 0.38 39.94
N GLU A 254 -4.51 -0.25 38.74
CA GLU A 254 -4.25 -1.68 38.56
C GLU A 254 -2.79 -2.06 38.90
N SER A 255 -1.84 -1.22 38.49
CA SER A 255 -0.42 -1.42 38.81
C SER A 255 -0.15 -1.29 40.31
N ALA A 256 -0.79 -0.34 41.01
CA ALA A 256 -0.68 -0.17 42.45
C ALA A 256 -1.24 -1.39 43.20
N LEU A 257 -2.43 -1.86 42.80
CA LEU A 257 -3.07 -3.06 43.37
C LEU A 257 -2.24 -4.33 43.14
N THR A 258 -1.60 -4.45 41.97
CA THR A 258 -0.74 -5.62 41.66
C THR A 258 0.55 -5.56 42.46
N GLY A 259 1.13 -4.37 42.63
CA GLY A 259 2.31 -4.15 43.46
C GLY A 259 2.05 -4.46 44.96
N GLU A 260 0.89 -4.07 45.46
CA GLU A 260 0.45 -4.36 46.83
C GLU A 260 0.24 -5.83 47.07
N LYS A 261 -0.42 -6.56 46.15
CA LYS A 261 -0.55 -8.01 46.19
C LYS A 261 0.79 -8.76 46.19
N LYS A 262 1.79 -8.24 45.47
CA LYS A 262 3.15 -8.80 45.44
C LYS A 262 3.90 -8.59 46.75
N ARG A 263 3.72 -7.40 47.37
CA ARG A 263 4.30 -7.11 48.72
C ARG A 263 3.69 -7.98 49.84
N LEU A 264 2.37 -8.21 49.81
CA LEU A 264 1.70 -9.07 50.77
C LEU A 264 2.14 -10.54 50.65
N ARG A 265 2.38 -11.04 49.40
CA ARG A 265 2.88 -12.39 49.16
C ARG A 265 4.33 -12.61 49.60
N THR A 266 5.17 -11.58 49.44
CA THR A 266 6.57 -11.64 49.91
C THR A 266 6.69 -11.45 51.45
N GLY A 267 5.83 -10.64 52.06
CA GLY A 267 5.75 -10.49 53.51
C GLY A 267 5.29 -11.71 54.27
N ALA A 268 4.39 -12.53 53.66
CA ALA A 268 3.88 -13.75 54.28
C ALA A 268 4.86 -14.94 54.28
N ARG A 269 5.98 -14.87 53.54
CA ARG A 269 7.03 -15.91 53.55
C ARG A 269 8.18 -15.66 54.53
N GLY A 270 8.14 -14.57 55.29
CA GLY A 270 9.21 -14.16 56.21
C GLY A 270 8.94 -14.42 57.72
N VAL A 271 7.81 -15.06 58.08
CA VAL A 271 7.49 -15.37 59.48
C VAL A 271 7.25 -16.86 59.60
N GLY A 272 8.31 -17.63 59.64
CA GLY A 272 8.29 -19.07 59.83
C GLY A 272 9.72 -19.62 59.82
N GLY A 273 10.47 -19.27 60.84
CA GLY A 273 11.77 -19.81 61.12
C GLY A 273 12.05 -19.74 62.58
#